data_869dd475e006c2bf31325c162796a496
#
_entry.id   869dd475e006c2bf31325c162796a496
#
_cell.length_a   1.000
_cell.length_b   1.000
_cell.length_c   1.000
_cell.angle_alpha   90.00
_cell.angle_beta   90.00
_cell.angle_gamma   90.00
#
_symmetry.space_group_name_H-M   'P 1'
#
loop_
_entity.id
_entity.type
_entity.pdbx_description
1 polymer ?
#
loop_
_entity_poly.entity_id
_entity_poly.type
_entity_poly.pdbx_seq_one_letter_code
_entity_poly.pdbx_strand_id
1 'polypeptide(L)'
;MKWITREKVKVDRVACPWLIRRFVDPQAEFLFVPADQVMAVAEREGATPYDVKGVELGHHGQECSFEAILHTYDLMKDPALALLGKIVNGADTDNTLWQQPEGPGLEAIAEGFRHLGLADDHAMLAAESIVYDALYAYCQTMVAQGKPNGAFKE
;
A
#
# COMPACT_ATOMS: atom_id res chain seq x y z
N MET A 1 1.53 -1.52 -17.84
CA MET A 1 0.94 -0.18 -17.67
C MET A 1 1.84 0.70 -16.82
N LYS A 2 1.72 2.00 -16.99
CA LYS A 2 2.43 2.97 -16.16
C LYS A 2 1.53 3.46 -15.03
N TRP A 3 2.10 3.59 -13.84
CA TRP A 3 1.44 4.03 -12.62
C TRP A 3 2.27 5.15 -12.01
N ILE A 4 1.65 6.15 -11.41
CA ILE A 4 2.36 7.33 -10.93
C ILE A 4 1.84 7.81 -9.57
N THR A 5 2.76 8.20 -8.71
CA THR A 5 2.45 8.86 -7.44
C THR A 5 3.54 9.85 -7.05
N ARG A 6 3.40 10.43 -5.88
CA ARG A 6 4.37 11.36 -5.31
C ARG A 6 5.65 10.63 -4.90
N GLU A 7 6.78 11.27 -5.12
CA GLU A 7 8.08 10.78 -4.65
C GLU A 7 8.16 10.72 -3.11
N LYS A 8 9.24 10.12 -2.60
CA LYS A 8 9.50 9.92 -1.17
C LYS A 8 8.43 9.03 -0.54
N VAL A 9 8.34 7.82 -1.07
CA VAL A 9 7.30 6.85 -0.72
C VAL A 9 7.36 6.42 0.74
N LYS A 10 6.17 6.17 1.31
CA LYS A 10 5.97 5.64 2.65
C LYS A 10 4.61 4.93 2.68
N VAL A 11 4.51 3.85 3.45
CA VAL A 11 3.30 3.03 3.67
C VAL A 11 2.49 2.79 2.40
N ASP A 12 1.44 3.55 2.15
CA ASP A 12 0.50 3.33 1.04
C ASP A 12 1.17 3.42 -0.34
N ARG A 13 2.13 4.33 -0.50
CA ARG A 13 2.88 4.47 -1.75
C ARG A 13 3.93 3.38 -1.97
N VAL A 14 4.11 2.47 -1.02
CA VAL A 14 4.89 1.23 -1.14
C VAL A 14 3.94 0.03 -1.23
N ALA A 15 2.91 -0.01 -0.39
CA ALA A 15 1.93 -1.08 -0.37
C ALA A 15 1.14 -1.18 -1.69
N CYS A 16 0.72 -0.05 -2.26
CA CYS A 16 0.00 -0.03 -3.52
C CYS A 16 0.79 -0.61 -4.69
N PRO A 17 2.06 -0.25 -4.94
CA PRO A 17 2.88 -0.91 -5.96
C PRO A 17 3.03 -2.42 -5.75
N TRP A 18 3.20 -2.86 -4.50
CA TRP A 18 3.24 -4.29 -4.18
C TRP A 18 1.94 -4.98 -4.61
N LEU A 19 0.79 -4.41 -4.25
CA LEU A 19 -0.53 -4.93 -4.60
C LEU A 19 -0.73 -4.96 -6.12
N ILE A 20 -0.39 -3.87 -6.79
CA ILE A 20 -0.55 -3.72 -8.23
C ILE A 20 0.26 -4.77 -8.97
N ARG A 21 1.56 -4.91 -8.67
CA ARG A 21 2.40 -5.89 -9.36
C ARG A 21 1.96 -7.32 -9.13
N ARG A 22 1.45 -7.59 -7.97
CA ARG A 22 1.12 -8.96 -7.58
C ARG A 22 -0.25 -9.42 -8.06
N PHE A 23 -1.23 -8.52 -8.12
CA PHE A 23 -2.64 -8.89 -8.33
C PHE A 23 -3.31 -8.18 -9.50
N VAL A 24 -2.75 -7.10 -10.01
CA VAL A 24 -3.39 -6.28 -11.05
C VAL A 24 -2.57 -6.28 -12.34
N ASP A 25 -1.30 -5.93 -12.26
CA ASP A 25 -0.43 -5.71 -13.42
C ASP A 25 1.01 -6.14 -13.13
N PRO A 26 1.37 -7.41 -13.42
CA PRO A 26 2.72 -7.91 -13.18
C PRO A 26 3.82 -7.15 -13.93
N GLN A 27 3.46 -6.43 -15.00
CA GLN A 27 4.39 -5.65 -15.82
C GLN A 27 4.33 -4.15 -15.47
N ALA A 28 3.78 -3.80 -14.32
CA ALA A 28 3.62 -2.41 -13.90
C ALA A 28 4.97 -1.67 -13.83
N GLU A 29 4.98 -0.48 -14.42
CA GLU A 29 6.08 0.49 -14.32
C GLU A 29 5.62 1.63 -13.42
N PHE A 30 6.43 1.99 -12.44
CA PHE A 30 6.08 3.04 -11.48
C PHE A 30 6.92 4.29 -11.71
N LEU A 31 6.24 5.45 -11.69
CA LEU A 31 6.83 6.77 -11.80
C LEU A 31 6.63 7.52 -10.49
N PHE A 32 7.68 8.18 -10.02
CA PHE A 32 7.67 8.98 -8.79
C PHE A 32 8.13 10.38 -9.11
N VAL A 33 7.28 11.37 -8.88
CA VAL A 33 7.56 12.77 -9.20
C VAL A 33 7.10 13.68 -8.04
N PRO A 34 7.56 14.93 -7.99
CA PRO A 34 7.03 15.88 -7.02
C PRO A 34 5.50 15.97 -7.07
N ALA A 35 4.86 16.17 -5.92
CA ALA A 35 3.40 16.12 -5.78
C ALA A 35 2.67 17.02 -6.78
N ASP A 36 3.20 18.23 -7.05
CA ASP A 36 2.61 19.19 -7.96
C ASP A 36 2.76 18.82 -9.44
N GLN A 37 3.53 17.80 -9.77
CA GLN A 37 3.78 17.33 -11.14
C GLN A 37 3.03 16.05 -11.50
N VAL A 38 2.43 15.37 -10.52
CA VAL A 38 1.83 14.03 -10.74
C VAL A 38 0.80 14.06 -11.87
N MET A 39 -0.15 14.97 -11.84
CA MET A 39 -1.24 14.98 -12.83
C MET A 39 -0.75 15.34 -14.23
N ALA A 40 0.18 16.29 -14.36
CA ALA A 40 0.76 16.68 -15.64
C ALA A 40 1.56 15.52 -16.27
N VAL A 41 2.36 14.83 -15.46
CA VAL A 41 3.16 13.68 -15.92
C VAL A 41 2.24 12.49 -16.21
N ALA A 42 1.19 12.26 -15.41
CA ALA A 42 0.21 11.23 -15.66
C ALA A 42 -0.42 11.38 -17.06
N GLU A 43 -0.85 12.58 -17.40
CA GLU A 43 -1.43 12.87 -18.70
C GLU A 43 -0.42 12.66 -19.84
N ARG A 44 0.79 13.22 -19.69
CA ARG A 44 1.84 13.11 -20.70
C ARG A 44 2.28 11.67 -20.96
N GLU A 45 2.41 10.86 -19.91
CA GLU A 45 2.93 9.50 -20.00
C GLU A 45 1.83 8.43 -20.15
N GLY A 46 0.57 8.83 -20.05
CA GLY A 46 -0.54 7.87 -20.03
C GLY A 46 -0.50 6.97 -18.78
N ALA A 47 -0.07 7.54 -17.64
CA ALA A 47 0.07 6.81 -16.39
C ALA A 47 -1.17 6.95 -15.51
N THR A 48 -1.50 5.89 -14.78
CA THR A 48 -2.61 5.89 -13.82
C THR A 48 -2.14 6.44 -12.48
N PRO A 49 -2.69 7.56 -11.99
CA PRO A 49 -2.28 8.10 -10.70
C PRO A 49 -2.91 7.33 -9.55
N TYR A 50 -2.16 7.17 -8.47
CA TYR A 50 -2.63 6.56 -7.22
C TYR A 50 -2.05 7.32 -6.02
N ASP A 51 -2.73 7.22 -4.89
CA ASP A 51 -2.35 7.87 -3.63
C ASP A 51 -2.03 9.36 -3.77
N VAL A 52 -2.84 10.06 -4.54
CA VAL A 52 -2.85 11.50 -4.63
C VAL A 52 -4.27 12.03 -4.44
N LYS A 53 -4.38 13.28 -4.01
CA LYS A 53 -5.67 13.88 -3.72
C LYS A 53 -6.53 14.03 -4.99
N GLY A 54 -7.80 13.63 -4.89
CA GLY A 54 -8.77 13.87 -5.94
C GLY A 54 -8.77 12.85 -7.09
N VAL A 55 -8.02 11.76 -6.98
CA VAL A 55 -8.04 10.69 -7.98
C VAL A 55 -8.84 9.49 -7.49
N GLU A 56 -9.30 8.65 -8.43
CA GLU A 56 -10.08 7.45 -8.13
C GLU A 56 -9.34 6.51 -7.17
N LEU A 57 -8.05 6.26 -7.41
CA LEU A 57 -7.21 5.40 -6.59
C LEU A 57 -6.51 6.17 -5.47
N GLY A 58 -7.16 7.20 -4.93
CA GLY A 58 -6.71 7.97 -3.77
C GLY A 58 -7.49 7.61 -2.52
N HIS A 59 -7.30 8.41 -1.46
CA HIS A 59 -8.08 8.26 -0.24
C HIS A 59 -9.54 8.68 -0.47
N HIS A 60 -10.48 7.89 0.04
CA HIS A 60 -11.93 8.15 -0.04
C HIS A 60 -12.55 7.99 1.36
N GLY A 61 -12.99 9.10 1.95
CA GLY A 61 -13.50 9.08 3.31
C GLY A 61 -12.43 8.58 4.29
N GLN A 62 -12.70 7.49 4.97
CA GLN A 62 -11.75 6.86 5.90
C GLN A 62 -10.92 5.75 5.26
N GLU A 63 -11.17 5.40 4.00
CA GLU A 63 -10.42 4.37 3.29
C GLU A 63 -9.16 4.95 2.64
N CYS A 64 -8.07 4.18 2.70
CA CYS A 64 -6.80 4.56 2.07
C CYS A 64 -6.75 4.12 0.60
N SER A 65 -5.69 4.54 -0.10
CA SER A 65 -5.52 4.22 -1.52
C SER A 65 -5.39 2.72 -1.78
N PHE A 66 -4.75 1.97 -0.88
CA PHE A 66 -4.69 0.51 -0.96
C PHE A 66 -6.10 -0.09 -1.03
N GLU A 67 -7.00 0.35 -0.15
CA GLU A 67 -8.39 -0.12 -0.15
C GLU A 67 -9.14 0.32 -1.40
N ALA A 68 -8.88 1.51 -1.92
CA ALA A 68 -9.46 1.96 -3.19
C ALA A 68 -9.09 1.03 -4.35
N ILE A 69 -7.85 0.57 -4.39
CA ILE A 69 -7.39 -0.40 -5.41
C ILE A 69 -8.09 -1.75 -5.21
N LEU A 70 -8.22 -2.21 -3.97
CA LEU A 70 -8.94 -3.46 -3.68
C LEU A 70 -10.37 -3.42 -4.21
N HIS A 71 -11.08 -2.31 -4.01
CA HIS A 71 -12.44 -2.14 -4.52
C HIS A 71 -12.48 -2.07 -6.05
N THR A 72 -11.63 -1.26 -6.64
CA THR A 72 -11.62 -1.03 -8.10
C THR A 72 -11.35 -2.32 -8.89
N TYR A 73 -10.48 -3.17 -8.39
CA TYR A 73 -10.09 -4.41 -9.08
C TYR A 73 -10.72 -5.69 -8.50
N ASP A 74 -11.78 -5.54 -7.73
CA ASP A 74 -12.55 -6.67 -7.16
C ASP A 74 -11.69 -7.63 -6.33
N LEU A 75 -10.75 -7.07 -5.57
CA LEU A 75 -9.83 -7.84 -4.72
C LEU A 75 -10.30 -7.96 -3.27
N MET A 76 -11.35 -7.21 -2.88
CA MET A 76 -11.93 -7.31 -1.53
C MET A 76 -12.51 -8.69 -1.22
N LYS A 77 -12.77 -9.48 -2.23
CA LYS A 77 -13.22 -10.88 -2.10
C LYS A 77 -12.14 -11.81 -1.51
N ASP A 78 -10.87 -11.40 -1.55
CA ASP A 78 -9.80 -12.09 -0.81
C ASP A 78 -9.78 -11.54 0.62
N PRO A 79 -10.21 -12.33 1.63
CA PRO A 79 -10.29 -11.84 3.00
C PRO A 79 -8.93 -11.49 3.60
N ALA A 80 -7.84 -12.12 3.13
CA ALA A 80 -6.49 -11.77 3.56
C ALA A 80 -6.07 -10.40 3.03
N LEU A 81 -6.40 -10.07 1.78
CA LEU A 81 -6.17 -8.73 1.25
C LEU A 81 -7.02 -7.68 1.95
N ALA A 82 -8.27 -8.00 2.25
CA ALA A 82 -9.15 -7.09 3.01
C ALA A 82 -8.57 -6.78 4.39
N LEU A 83 -8.05 -7.80 5.09
CA LEU A 83 -7.38 -7.62 6.38
C LEU A 83 -6.09 -6.78 6.24
N LEU A 84 -5.29 -7.08 5.23
CA LEU A 84 -4.07 -6.31 4.95
C LEU A 84 -4.40 -4.85 4.68
N GLY A 85 -5.48 -4.57 3.96
CA GLY A 85 -5.97 -3.20 3.72
C GLY A 85 -6.25 -2.43 5.00
N LYS A 86 -6.85 -3.08 5.99
CA LYS A 86 -7.08 -2.47 7.31
C LYS A 86 -5.77 -2.16 8.03
N ILE A 87 -4.80 -3.06 7.97
CA ILE A 87 -3.48 -2.86 8.58
C ILE A 87 -2.76 -1.68 7.91
N VAL A 88 -2.75 -1.63 6.58
CA VAL A 88 -2.15 -0.54 5.82
C VAL A 88 -2.83 0.80 6.15
N ASN A 89 -4.17 0.82 6.20
CA ASN A 89 -4.92 2.01 6.57
C ASN A 89 -4.51 2.53 7.96
N GLY A 90 -4.45 1.65 8.95
CA GLY A 90 -4.06 2.02 10.30
C GLY A 90 -2.63 2.52 10.41
N ALA A 91 -1.73 2.07 9.52
CA ALA A 91 -0.35 2.54 9.47
C ALA A 91 -0.20 3.88 8.72
N ASP A 92 -1.06 4.12 7.73
CA ASP A 92 -0.95 5.26 6.82
C ASP A 92 -1.72 6.51 7.31
N THR A 93 -2.73 6.32 8.15
CA THR A 93 -3.65 7.38 8.55
C THR A 93 -3.76 7.47 10.07
N ASP A 94 -4.25 8.62 10.56
CA ASP A 94 -4.57 8.83 11.96
C ASP A 94 -5.99 8.40 12.32
N ASN A 95 -6.74 7.86 11.34
CA ASN A 95 -8.11 7.44 11.64
C ASN A 95 -8.12 6.16 12.49
N THR A 96 -9.17 6.00 13.26
CA THR A 96 -9.34 4.88 14.18
C THR A 96 -10.33 3.83 13.67
N LEU A 97 -10.71 3.92 12.39
CA LEU A 97 -11.74 3.08 11.81
C LEU A 97 -11.47 1.59 12.00
N TRP A 98 -10.25 1.17 11.73
CA TRP A 98 -9.89 -0.24 11.81
C TRP A 98 -9.13 -0.64 13.07
N GLN A 99 -8.34 0.25 13.64
CA GLN A 99 -7.58 0.04 14.88
C GLN A 99 -6.87 -1.33 14.94
N GLN A 100 -6.19 -1.68 13.86
CA GLN A 100 -5.47 -2.96 13.79
C GLN A 100 -4.18 -2.88 14.62
N PRO A 101 -3.89 -3.89 15.49
CA PRO A 101 -2.70 -3.86 16.34
C PRO A 101 -1.39 -3.84 15.56
N GLU A 102 -1.39 -4.35 14.33
CA GLU A 102 -0.21 -4.37 13.44
C GLU A 102 0.11 -2.99 12.85
N GLY A 103 -0.84 -2.06 12.82
CA GLY A 103 -0.70 -0.75 12.19
C GLY A 103 0.49 0.05 12.69
N PRO A 104 0.62 0.29 14.01
CA PRO A 104 1.77 1.01 14.56
C PRO A 104 3.13 0.36 14.25
N GLY A 105 3.17 -0.98 14.22
CA GLY A 105 4.39 -1.71 13.85
C GLY A 105 4.78 -1.49 12.41
N LEU A 106 3.83 -1.57 11.49
CA LEU A 106 4.08 -1.30 10.08
C LEU A 106 4.50 0.16 9.86
N GLU A 107 3.87 1.10 10.54
CA GLU A 107 4.26 2.51 10.48
C GLU A 107 5.73 2.70 10.92
N ALA A 108 6.12 2.07 12.01
CA ALA A 108 7.50 2.14 12.51
C ALA A 108 8.50 1.56 11.50
N ILE A 109 8.19 0.43 10.88
CA ILE A 109 9.02 -0.18 9.84
C ILE A 109 9.13 0.74 8.62
N ALA A 110 8.01 1.27 8.15
CA ALA A 110 7.99 2.17 7.00
C ALA A 110 8.81 3.44 7.26
N GLU A 111 8.70 4.02 8.44
CA GLU A 111 9.51 5.16 8.83
C GLU A 111 11.00 4.80 8.89
N GLY A 112 11.31 3.63 9.45
CA GLY A 112 12.69 3.13 9.52
C GLY A 112 13.33 3.00 8.15
N PHE A 113 12.62 2.49 7.15
CA PHE A 113 13.12 2.38 5.77
C PHE A 113 13.54 3.73 5.19
N ARG A 114 12.85 4.81 5.54
CA ARG A 114 13.20 6.16 5.07
C ARG A 114 14.55 6.66 5.57
N HIS A 115 15.07 6.05 6.62
CA HIS A 115 16.35 6.40 7.25
C HIS A 115 17.50 5.44 6.90
N LEU A 116 17.27 4.47 6.00
CA LEU A 116 18.30 3.53 5.58
C LEU A 116 19.27 4.10 4.54
N GLY A 117 18.98 5.28 3.98
CA GLY A 117 19.82 5.88 2.95
C GLY A 117 19.75 5.18 1.61
N LEU A 118 18.60 4.57 1.27
CA LEU A 118 18.39 3.93 -0.02
C LEU A 118 18.41 4.97 -1.15
N ALA A 119 18.81 4.55 -2.36
CA ALA A 119 19.12 5.46 -3.45
C ALA A 119 17.90 6.27 -3.93
N ASP A 120 16.73 5.63 -4.07
CA ASP A 120 15.52 6.26 -4.60
C ASP A 120 14.25 5.47 -4.20
N ASP A 121 13.10 5.90 -4.70
CA ASP A 121 11.82 5.25 -4.44
C ASP A 121 11.75 3.84 -5.03
N HIS A 122 12.41 3.59 -6.16
CA HIS A 122 12.47 2.23 -6.74
C HIS A 122 13.24 1.27 -5.82
N ALA A 123 14.35 1.73 -5.24
CA ALA A 123 15.09 0.95 -4.26
C ALA A 123 14.27 0.69 -3.01
N MET A 124 13.46 1.66 -2.56
CA MET A 124 12.51 1.50 -1.46
C MET A 124 11.49 0.40 -1.75
N LEU A 125 10.87 0.42 -2.94
CA LEU A 125 9.89 -0.61 -3.32
C LEU A 125 10.53 -2.00 -3.31
N ALA A 126 11.72 -2.13 -3.89
CA ALA A 126 12.43 -3.41 -3.96
C ALA A 126 12.77 -3.95 -2.57
N ALA A 127 13.27 -3.09 -1.69
CA ALA A 127 13.68 -3.50 -0.34
C ALA A 127 12.49 -3.82 0.56
N GLU A 128 11.41 -3.04 0.46
CA GLU A 128 10.25 -3.14 1.35
C GLU A 128 9.22 -4.19 0.91
N SER A 129 9.31 -4.71 -0.31
CA SER A 129 8.35 -5.67 -0.85
C SER A 129 8.21 -6.92 0.02
N ILE A 130 9.30 -7.40 0.60
CA ILE A 130 9.28 -8.58 1.47
C ILE A 130 8.46 -8.36 2.74
N VAL A 131 8.38 -7.14 3.24
CA VAL A 131 7.53 -6.79 4.39
C VAL A 131 6.07 -7.06 4.05
N TYR A 132 5.61 -6.64 2.89
CA TYR A 132 4.22 -6.86 2.46
C TYR A 132 3.94 -8.31 2.08
N ASP A 133 4.91 -9.03 1.51
CA ASP A 133 4.83 -10.48 1.33
C ASP A 133 4.61 -11.19 2.66
N ALA A 134 5.38 -10.82 3.67
CA ALA A 134 5.27 -11.41 5.01
C ALA A 134 3.93 -11.06 5.67
N LEU A 135 3.49 -9.81 5.57
CA LEU A 135 2.19 -9.38 6.10
C LEU A 135 1.03 -10.10 5.41
N TYR A 136 1.10 -10.27 4.10
CA TYR A 136 0.05 -11.00 3.38
C TYR A 136 -0.01 -12.47 3.81
N ALA A 137 1.12 -13.13 3.94
CA ALA A 137 1.19 -14.52 4.45
C ALA A 137 0.62 -14.61 5.87
N TYR A 138 0.94 -13.65 6.73
CA TYR A 138 0.36 -13.54 8.07
C TYR A 138 -1.17 -13.41 8.00
N CYS A 139 -1.68 -12.51 7.17
CA CYS A 139 -3.12 -12.31 6.99
C CYS A 139 -3.82 -13.59 6.49
N GLN A 140 -3.21 -14.30 5.55
CA GLN A 140 -3.75 -15.58 5.06
C GLN A 140 -3.85 -16.60 6.18
N THR A 141 -2.86 -16.69 7.03
CA THR A 141 -2.85 -17.60 8.17
C THR A 141 -3.91 -17.22 9.20
N MET A 142 -4.03 -15.93 9.51
CA MET A 142 -5.04 -15.43 10.45
C MET A 142 -6.46 -15.76 9.97
N VAL A 143 -6.74 -15.51 8.69
CA VAL A 143 -8.04 -15.80 8.09
C VAL A 143 -8.32 -17.31 8.10
N ALA A 144 -7.36 -18.13 7.70
CA ALA A 144 -7.53 -19.58 7.64
C ALA A 144 -7.78 -20.21 9.01
N GLN A 145 -7.19 -19.63 10.06
CA GLN A 145 -7.37 -20.11 11.44
C GLN A 145 -8.58 -19.48 12.16
N GLY A 146 -9.24 -18.51 11.53
CA GLY A 146 -10.33 -17.77 12.17
C GLY A 146 -9.89 -17.00 13.41
N LYS A 147 -8.60 -16.60 13.50
CA LYS A 147 -8.06 -15.91 14.67
C LYS A 147 -8.19 -14.41 14.53
N PRO A 148 -8.52 -13.70 15.61
CA PRO A 148 -8.41 -12.24 15.62
C PRO A 148 -6.95 -11.80 15.54
N ASN A 149 -6.74 -10.55 15.10
CA ASN A 149 -5.41 -9.96 15.00
C ASN A 149 -4.68 -10.02 16.36
N GLY A 150 -3.39 -10.26 16.32
CA GLY A 150 -2.54 -10.35 17.51
C GLY A 150 -2.69 -11.63 18.31
N ALA A 151 -3.40 -12.63 17.81
CA ALA A 151 -3.66 -13.88 18.51
C ALA A 151 -2.55 -14.94 18.35
N PHE A 152 -1.48 -14.64 17.62
CA PHE A 152 -0.32 -15.52 17.50
C PHE A 152 0.56 -15.39 18.73
N LYS A 153 0.28 -16.25 19.69
CA LYS A 153 1.14 -16.41 20.89
C LYS A 153 1.41 -17.89 21.07
N GLU A 154 2.63 -18.19 21.27
CA GLU A 154 3.05 -19.52 21.69
C GLU A 154 3.20 -19.60 23.19
#